data_62c045d3975c4effb4e779161219dabe
#
_entry.id   62c045d3975c4effb4e779161219dabe
#
_cell.length_a   1.000
_cell.length_b   1.000
_cell.length_c   1.000
_cell.angle_alpha   90.00
_cell.angle_beta   90.00
_cell.angle_gamma   90.00
#
_symmetry.space_group_name_H-M   'P 1'
#
loop_
_entity.id
_entity.type
_entity.pdbx_description
1 polymer ?
#
loop_
_entity_poly.entity_id
_entity_poly.type
_entity_poly.pdbx_seq_one_letter_code
_entity_poly.pdbx_strand_id
1 'polypeptide(L)'
;WPTIEAEVQKQKIPLFLCAFLLCFAGLCGVAATGDAFNLFVFLEISSLATYVLVAMGASRDRRALTASFDYLIMGTLGASFYIIGVGFLYAATGTLNMAELAAQLPALTGNRSVQVGFAFIVVGLGLKAAMWPLHQWLPNAYGYSPSFVTMFLAATATKVALYALIRWLFTIFNPEYPFEQAIFTFVFAPLGIAAMVFCSFQAVFQTDVRRMLAYSSVAQVGYMILGISIATTAGVTAGLLHLFNHALMKGALFMAIAGICLNYKGTTIRD
;
A
#
# COMPACT_ATOMS: atom_id res chain seq x y z
N TRP A 1 23.67 -5.12 2.83
CA TRP A 1 24.16 -5.46 4.17
C TRP A 1 24.79 -4.26 4.87
N PRO A 2 25.71 -3.48 4.26
CA PRO A 2 26.35 -2.34 4.93
C PRO A 2 25.38 -1.32 5.53
N THR A 3 24.24 -1.05 4.88
CA THR A 3 23.21 -0.12 5.38
C THR A 3 22.54 -0.65 6.66
N ILE A 4 22.32 -1.96 6.75
CA ILE A 4 21.71 -2.58 7.94
C ILE A 4 22.68 -2.47 9.12
N GLU A 5 23.96 -2.81 8.92
CA GLU A 5 24.99 -2.70 9.97
C GLU A 5 25.21 -1.28 10.46
N ALA A 6 25.06 -0.28 9.56
CA ALA A 6 25.24 1.12 9.90
C ALA A 6 24.03 1.74 10.62
N GLU A 7 22.81 1.29 10.33
CA GLU A 7 21.57 1.93 10.79
C GLU A 7 20.83 1.12 11.88
N VAL A 8 21.08 -0.19 12.01
CA VAL A 8 20.43 -1.06 13.01
C VAL A 8 21.46 -1.48 14.05
N GLN A 9 21.08 -1.41 15.33
CA GLN A 9 21.93 -1.88 16.42
C GLN A 9 22.27 -3.37 16.25
N LYS A 10 23.54 -3.75 16.38
CA LYS A 10 24.03 -5.13 16.17
C LYS A 10 23.21 -6.18 16.91
N GLN A 11 22.82 -5.90 18.16
CA GLN A 11 22.01 -6.78 19.00
C GLN A 11 20.58 -6.99 18.45
N LYS A 12 20.07 -6.07 17.63
CA LYS A 12 18.72 -6.12 17.05
C LYS A 12 18.69 -6.69 15.63
N ILE A 13 19.85 -7.03 15.05
CA ILE A 13 19.89 -7.58 13.67
C ILE A 13 19.10 -8.90 13.56
N PRO A 14 19.16 -9.85 14.50
CA PRO A 14 18.33 -11.06 14.40
C PRO A 14 16.83 -10.75 14.40
N LEU A 15 16.38 -9.82 15.25
CA LEU A 15 14.98 -9.38 15.29
C LEU A 15 14.58 -8.67 13.98
N PHE A 16 15.48 -7.87 13.42
CA PHE A 16 15.29 -7.22 12.11
C PHE A 16 15.06 -8.26 11.01
N LEU A 17 15.90 -9.31 10.94
CA LEU A 17 15.77 -10.36 9.95
C LEU A 17 14.48 -11.16 10.12
N CYS A 18 14.09 -11.49 11.36
CA CYS A 18 12.81 -12.14 11.63
C CYS A 18 11.63 -11.29 11.17
N ALA A 19 11.61 -9.99 11.52
CA ALA A 19 10.54 -9.08 11.10
C ALA A 19 10.52 -8.91 9.58
N PHE A 20 11.69 -8.82 8.92
CA PHE A 20 11.79 -8.73 7.47
C PHE A 20 11.21 -9.98 6.78
N LEU A 21 11.57 -11.17 7.25
CA LEU A 21 11.06 -12.43 6.68
C LEU A 21 9.56 -12.59 6.89
N LEU A 22 9.04 -12.20 8.06
CA LEU A 22 7.59 -12.18 8.33
C LEU A 22 6.86 -11.19 7.41
N CYS A 23 7.42 -9.98 7.23
CA CYS A 23 6.86 -9.00 6.31
C CYS A 23 6.82 -9.55 4.87
N PHE A 24 7.92 -10.13 4.41
CA PHE A 24 8.02 -10.71 3.07
C PHE A 24 7.04 -11.89 2.89
N ALA A 25 6.98 -12.81 3.86
CA ALA A 25 6.04 -13.93 3.83
C ALA A 25 4.58 -13.45 3.79
N GLY A 26 4.23 -12.43 4.60
CA GLY A 26 2.90 -11.82 4.57
C GLY A 26 2.56 -11.22 3.21
N LEU A 27 3.48 -10.47 2.59
CA LEU A 27 3.27 -9.90 1.25
C LEU A 27 3.09 -10.98 0.16
N CYS A 28 3.88 -12.06 0.23
CA CYS A 28 3.71 -13.22 -0.66
C CYS A 28 2.36 -13.91 -0.43
N GLY A 29 1.93 -14.03 0.83
CA GLY A 29 0.64 -14.60 1.19
C GLY A 29 -0.54 -13.80 0.64
N VAL A 30 -0.49 -12.46 0.71
CA VAL A 30 -1.51 -11.58 0.08
C VAL A 30 -1.59 -11.82 -1.43
N ALA A 31 -0.46 -12.01 -2.09
CA ALA A 31 -0.43 -12.23 -3.53
C ALA A 31 -0.98 -13.62 -3.95
N ALA A 32 -0.74 -14.64 -3.12
CA ALA A 32 -1.02 -16.03 -3.45
C ALA A 32 -2.42 -16.52 -3.00
N THR A 33 -2.99 -15.94 -1.93
CA THR A 33 -4.24 -16.45 -1.34
C THR A 33 -5.45 -16.26 -2.26
N GLY A 34 -6.35 -17.24 -2.26
CA GLY A 34 -7.66 -17.19 -2.91
C GLY A 34 -8.84 -17.08 -1.92
N ASP A 35 -8.55 -16.77 -0.65
CA ASP A 35 -9.54 -16.64 0.42
C ASP A 35 -9.51 -15.23 1.01
N ALA A 36 -10.69 -14.63 1.17
CA ALA A 36 -10.84 -13.24 1.62
C ALA A 36 -10.39 -13.03 3.07
N PHE A 37 -10.61 -14.00 3.95
CA PHE A 37 -10.16 -13.92 5.34
C PHE A 37 -8.66 -14.15 5.47
N ASN A 38 -8.10 -15.13 4.75
CA ASN A 38 -6.67 -15.35 4.72
C ASN A 38 -5.92 -14.14 4.16
N LEU A 39 -6.51 -13.41 3.21
CA LEU A 39 -5.93 -12.15 2.73
C LEU A 39 -5.81 -11.13 3.87
N PHE A 40 -6.83 -11.00 4.73
CA PHE A 40 -6.73 -10.17 5.94
C PHE A 40 -5.59 -10.61 6.84
N VAL A 41 -5.47 -11.90 7.12
CA VAL A 41 -4.41 -12.44 7.99
C VAL A 41 -3.03 -12.10 7.44
N PHE A 42 -2.79 -12.31 6.16
CA PHE A 42 -1.51 -11.98 5.52
C PHE A 42 -1.24 -10.48 5.46
N LEU A 43 -2.27 -9.64 5.25
CA LEU A 43 -2.16 -8.19 5.36
C LEU A 43 -1.70 -7.78 6.77
N GLU A 44 -2.25 -8.39 7.82
CA GLU A 44 -1.88 -8.06 9.19
C GLU A 44 -0.48 -8.58 9.56
N ILE A 45 -0.10 -9.80 9.15
CA ILE A 45 1.25 -10.33 9.36
C ILE A 45 2.29 -9.37 8.74
N SER A 46 2.09 -8.96 7.48
CA SER A 46 3.01 -8.04 6.81
C SER A 46 3.04 -6.67 7.47
N SER A 47 1.90 -6.16 7.92
CA SER A 47 1.77 -4.84 8.53
C SER A 47 2.43 -4.77 9.91
N LEU A 48 2.13 -5.72 10.80
CA LEU A 48 2.73 -5.79 12.14
C LEU A 48 4.25 -5.88 12.05
N ALA A 49 4.77 -6.73 11.16
CA ALA A 49 6.20 -6.84 10.90
C ALA A 49 6.78 -5.51 10.39
N THR A 50 6.06 -4.81 9.50
CA THR A 50 6.50 -3.52 8.96
C THR A 50 6.56 -2.43 10.04
N TYR A 51 5.61 -2.39 10.98
CA TYR A 51 5.64 -1.40 12.07
C TYR A 51 6.91 -1.57 12.92
N VAL A 52 7.29 -2.81 13.22
CA VAL A 52 8.56 -3.12 13.91
C VAL A 52 9.76 -2.64 13.09
N LEU A 53 9.78 -2.95 11.79
CA LEU A 53 10.88 -2.54 10.90
C LEU A 53 11.02 -1.02 10.82
N VAL A 54 9.93 -0.27 10.72
CA VAL A 54 9.93 1.20 10.72
C VAL A 54 10.45 1.75 12.07
N ALA A 55 9.98 1.19 13.19
CA ALA A 55 10.41 1.60 14.53
C ALA A 55 11.91 1.41 14.77
N MET A 56 12.56 0.46 14.08
CA MET A 56 14.01 0.26 14.19
C MET A 56 14.84 1.46 13.70
N GLY A 57 14.26 2.36 12.90
CA GLY A 57 14.87 3.64 12.52
C GLY A 57 15.13 4.58 13.71
N ALA A 58 14.53 4.31 14.89
CA ALA A 58 14.71 5.09 16.09
C ALA A 58 16.17 5.13 16.62
N SER A 59 17.01 4.21 16.19
CA SER A 59 18.45 4.24 16.47
C SER A 59 19.15 5.44 15.83
N ARG A 60 18.61 5.96 14.72
CA ARG A 60 19.11 7.12 14.00
C ARG A 60 18.27 8.37 14.27
N ASP A 61 16.95 8.24 14.22
CA ASP A 61 15.99 9.35 14.42
C ASP A 61 14.77 8.87 15.20
N ARG A 62 14.56 9.44 16.39
CA ARG A 62 13.43 9.06 17.28
C ARG A 62 12.06 9.32 16.67
N ARG A 63 11.95 10.17 15.64
CA ARG A 63 10.70 10.39 14.89
C ARG A 63 10.20 9.10 14.19
N ALA A 64 11.06 8.11 14.00
CA ALA A 64 10.67 6.79 13.52
C ALA A 64 9.65 6.08 14.41
N LEU A 65 9.65 6.33 15.73
CA LEU A 65 8.65 5.77 16.64
C LEU A 65 7.26 6.37 16.39
N THR A 66 7.17 7.70 16.23
CA THR A 66 5.91 8.37 15.88
C THR A 66 5.45 7.91 14.48
N ALA A 67 6.35 7.85 13.51
CA ALA A 67 6.00 7.37 12.18
C ALA A 67 5.50 5.91 12.17
N SER A 68 6.11 5.06 13.00
CA SER A 68 5.65 3.67 13.19
C SER A 68 4.27 3.63 13.85
N PHE A 69 4.03 4.48 14.83
CA PHE A 69 2.74 4.57 15.52
C PHE A 69 1.63 5.08 14.59
N ASP A 70 1.88 6.15 13.82
CA ASP A 70 0.94 6.67 12.83
C ASP A 70 0.61 5.59 11.78
N TYR A 71 1.63 4.83 11.36
CA TYR A 71 1.45 3.73 10.42
C TYR A 71 0.65 2.57 11.04
N LEU A 72 0.90 2.24 12.32
CA LEU A 72 0.11 1.25 13.05
C LEU A 72 -1.36 1.64 13.07
N ILE A 73 -1.70 2.87 13.48
CA ILE A 73 -3.09 3.33 13.56
C ILE A 73 -3.77 3.26 12.20
N MET A 74 -3.17 3.85 11.17
CA MET A 74 -3.75 3.87 9.83
C MET A 74 -3.83 2.48 9.20
N GLY A 75 -2.82 1.65 9.44
CA GLY A 75 -2.80 0.27 8.96
C GLY A 75 -3.85 -0.62 9.63
N THR A 76 -4.04 -0.50 10.95
CA THR A 76 -5.07 -1.25 11.70
C THR A 76 -6.47 -0.80 11.30
N LEU A 77 -6.69 0.52 11.13
CA LEU A 77 -7.96 1.03 10.59
C LEU A 77 -8.23 0.44 9.20
N GLY A 78 -7.23 0.42 8.30
CA GLY A 78 -7.39 -0.17 6.98
C GLY A 78 -7.76 -1.65 7.01
N ALA A 79 -7.13 -2.43 7.88
CA ALA A 79 -7.45 -3.84 8.07
C ALA A 79 -8.85 -4.05 8.69
N SER A 80 -9.24 -3.19 9.64
CA SER A 80 -10.57 -3.23 10.24
C SER A 80 -11.66 -2.95 9.20
N PHE A 81 -11.47 -1.92 8.37
CA PHE A 81 -12.38 -1.66 7.26
C PHE A 81 -12.46 -2.85 6.30
N TYR A 82 -11.32 -3.41 5.92
CA TYR A 82 -11.28 -4.56 5.03
C TYR A 82 -12.07 -5.75 5.60
N ILE A 83 -11.82 -6.16 6.86
CA ILE A 83 -12.48 -7.34 7.44
C ILE A 83 -13.98 -7.11 7.69
N ILE A 84 -14.40 -5.88 8.03
CA ILE A 84 -15.81 -5.53 8.11
C ILE A 84 -16.47 -5.70 6.74
N GLY A 85 -15.82 -5.23 5.67
CA GLY A 85 -16.31 -5.42 4.30
C GLY A 85 -16.45 -6.89 3.91
N VAL A 86 -15.47 -7.71 4.24
CA VAL A 86 -15.51 -9.18 4.06
C VAL A 86 -16.67 -9.78 4.86
N GLY A 87 -16.92 -9.31 6.08
CA GLY A 87 -18.04 -9.75 6.91
C GLY A 87 -19.41 -9.48 6.26
N PHE A 88 -19.58 -8.31 5.63
CA PHE A 88 -20.82 -8.01 4.87
C PHE A 88 -20.98 -8.91 3.65
N LEU A 89 -19.91 -9.22 2.94
CA LEU A 89 -19.97 -10.17 1.81
C LEU A 89 -20.30 -11.58 2.30
N TYR A 90 -19.64 -12.03 3.37
CA TYR A 90 -19.91 -13.34 3.96
C TYR A 90 -21.37 -13.47 4.44
N ALA A 91 -21.93 -12.44 5.06
CA ALA A 91 -23.34 -12.43 5.48
C ALA A 91 -24.32 -12.53 4.28
N ALA A 92 -23.91 -12.03 3.11
CA ALA A 92 -24.73 -12.07 1.90
C ALA A 92 -24.58 -13.36 1.09
N THR A 93 -23.40 -14.02 1.14
CA THR A 93 -23.03 -15.13 0.25
C THR A 93 -22.77 -16.45 0.98
N GLY A 94 -22.41 -16.40 2.27
CA GLY A 94 -22.04 -17.59 3.06
C GLY A 94 -20.65 -18.16 2.74
N THR A 95 -19.84 -17.49 1.90
CA THR A 95 -18.51 -17.97 1.52
C THR A 95 -17.42 -16.91 1.68
N LEU A 96 -16.18 -17.35 1.92
CA LEU A 96 -14.98 -16.53 1.97
C LEU A 96 -14.04 -16.83 0.79
N ASN A 97 -14.36 -17.87 0.01
CA ASN A 97 -13.60 -18.22 -1.18
C ASN A 97 -13.82 -17.18 -2.28
N MET A 98 -12.75 -16.56 -2.78
CA MET A 98 -12.82 -15.47 -3.76
C MET A 98 -13.42 -15.91 -5.11
N ALA A 99 -13.21 -17.15 -5.53
CA ALA A 99 -13.78 -17.67 -6.77
C ALA A 99 -15.29 -17.89 -6.63
N GLU A 100 -15.75 -18.39 -5.46
CA GLU A 100 -17.18 -18.53 -5.17
C GLU A 100 -17.86 -17.18 -5.02
N LEU A 101 -17.20 -16.20 -4.37
CA LEU A 101 -17.69 -14.82 -4.31
C LEU A 101 -17.92 -14.27 -5.72
N ALA A 102 -16.93 -14.40 -6.60
CA ALA A 102 -17.02 -13.95 -8.00
C ALA A 102 -18.19 -14.62 -8.75
N ALA A 103 -18.49 -15.88 -8.46
CA ALA A 103 -19.61 -16.60 -9.07
C ALA A 103 -20.99 -16.18 -8.54
N GLN A 104 -21.07 -15.76 -7.26
CA GLN A 104 -22.36 -15.43 -6.60
C GLN A 104 -22.73 -13.94 -6.71
N LEU A 105 -21.75 -13.03 -6.72
CA LEU A 105 -21.96 -11.58 -6.73
C LEU A 105 -22.82 -11.07 -7.91
N PRO A 106 -22.76 -11.63 -9.14
CA PRO A 106 -23.62 -11.22 -10.25
C PRO A 106 -25.11 -11.27 -9.92
N ALA A 107 -25.55 -12.24 -9.12
CA ALA A 107 -26.94 -12.35 -8.71
C ALA A 107 -27.33 -11.37 -7.59
N LEU A 108 -26.37 -10.69 -6.96
CA LEU A 108 -26.53 -9.84 -5.78
C LEU A 108 -26.21 -8.36 -6.05
N THR A 109 -26.16 -7.91 -7.30
CA THR A 109 -25.76 -6.55 -7.69
C THR A 109 -26.58 -5.44 -7.05
N GLY A 110 -27.86 -5.69 -6.73
CA GLY A 110 -28.73 -4.75 -6.02
C GLY A 110 -28.70 -4.84 -4.49
N ASN A 111 -27.94 -5.80 -3.93
CA ASN A 111 -27.92 -6.03 -2.49
C ASN A 111 -27.08 -4.95 -1.77
N ARG A 112 -27.70 -4.22 -0.85
CA ARG A 112 -27.04 -3.14 -0.10
C ARG A 112 -25.89 -3.62 0.76
N SER A 113 -25.97 -4.83 1.34
CA SER A 113 -24.87 -5.41 2.11
C SER A 113 -23.63 -5.62 1.25
N VAL A 114 -23.80 -6.07 0.00
CA VAL A 114 -22.73 -6.23 -0.97
C VAL A 114 -22.11 -4.87 -1.32
N GLN A 115 -22.92 -3.85 -1.59
CA GLN A 115 -22.44 -2.50 -1.90
C GLN A 115 -21.67 -1.88 -0.72
N VAL A 116 -22.16 -2.04 0.50
CA VAL A 116 -21.48 -1.60 1.72
C VAL A 116 -20.17 -2.37 1.90
N GLY A 117 -20.18 -3.70 1.72
CA GLY A 117 -19.00 -4.55 1.77
C GLY A 117 -17.93 -4.10 0.78
N PHE A 118 -18.33 -3.81 -0.47
CA PHE A 118 -17.44 -3.25 -1.49
C PHE A 118 -16.79 -1.93 -1.05
N ALA A 119 -17.59 -0.98 -0.57
CA ALA A 119 -17.08 0.32 -0.12
C ALA A 119 -16.07 0.16 1.03
N PHE A 120 -16.34 -0.70 2.01
CA PHE A 120 -15.44 -0.99 3.12
C PHE A 120 -14.13 -1.63 2.66
N ILE A 121 -14.17 -2.59 1.73
CA ILE A 121 -12.97 -3.22 1.15
C ILE A 121 -12.13 -2.20 0.39
N VAL A 122 -12.77 -1.34 -0.42
CA VAL A 122 -12.07 -0.30 -1.20
C VAL A 122 -11.37 0.69 -0.28
N VAL A 123 -12.02 1.17 0.77
CA VAL A 123 -11.42 2.09 1.75
C VAL A 123 -10.27 1.39 2.50
N GLY A 124 -10.48 0.15 2.95
CA GLY A 124 -9.49 -0.63 3.68
C GLY A 124 -8.21 -0.86 2.88
N LEU A 125 -8.33 -1.33 1.65
CA LEU A 125 -7.19 -1.53 0.75
C LEU A 125 -6.61 -0.20 0.25
N GLY A 126 -7.43 0.83 0.08
CA GLY A 126 -7.00 2.18 -0.25
C GLY A 126 -6.09 2.79 0.82
N LEU A 127 -6.38 2.58 2.12
CA LEU A 127 -5.51 2.92 3.24
C LEU A 127 -4.16 2.21 3.15
N LYS A 128 -4.16 0.90 2.91
CA LYS A 128 -2.95 0.08 2.76
C LYS A 128 -2.13 0.46 1.52
N ALA A 129 -2.78 0.83 0.41
CA ALA A 129 -2.14 1.29 -0.81
C ALA A 129 -1.66 2.75 -0.76
N ALA A 130 -1.93 3.47 0.34
CA ALA A 130 -1.69 4.89 0.48
C ALA A 130 -2.36 5.74 -0.61
N MET A 131 -3.60 5.42 -0.97
CA MET A 131 -4.41 6.24 -1.87
C MET A 131 -4.65 7.63 -1.26
N TRP A 132 -4.59 8.66 -2.09
CA TRP A 132 -5.00 10.00 -1.65
C TRP A 132 -6.52 10.03 -1.36
N PRO A 133 -6.98 10.64 -0.25
CA PRO A 133 -6.25 11.41 0.77
C PRO A 133 -5.70 10.58 1.95
N LEU A 134 -5.81 9.25 1.92
CA LEU A 134 -5.48 8.33 3.02
C LEU A 134 -3.97 8.02 3.16
N HIS A 135 -3.10 8.80 2.53
CA HIS A 135 -1.67 8.54 2.35
C HIS A 135 -0.76 9.10 3.43
N GLN A 136 -1.28 9.86 4.41
CA GLN A 136 -0.47 10.70 5.31
C GLN A 136 0.58 9.94 6.14
N TRP A 137 0.38 8.66 6.38
CA TRP A 137 1.33 7.81 7.10
C TRP A 137 2.62 7.52 6.30
N LEU A 138 2.52 7.48 4.96
CA LEU A 138 3.59 6.98 4.10
C LEU A 138 4.84 7.89 4.05
N PRO A 139 4.76 9.22 3.93
CA PRO A 139 5.95 10.07 3.89
C PRO A 139 6.81 9.99 5.15
N ASN A 140 6.19 9.86 6.32
CA ASN A 140 6.91 9.73 7.57
C ASN A 140 7.50 8.32 7.73
N ALA A 141 6.75 7.26 7.39
CA ALA A 141 7.24 5.90 7.42
C ALA A 141 8.48 5.72 6.51
N TYR A 142 8.46 6.29 5.30
CA TYR A 142 9.61 6.20 4.38
C TYR A 142 10.77 7.13 4.77
N GLY A 143 10.48 8.29 5.35
CA GLY A 143 11.48 9.27 5.74
C GLY A 143 12.35 8.81 6.91
N TYR A 144 11.78 8.13 7.88
CA TYR A 144 12.44 7.84 9.16
C TYR A 144 12.82 6.37 9.37
N SER A 145 12.33 5.43 8.55
CA SER A 145 12.76 4.03 8.64
C SER A 145 14.22 3.81 8.19
N PRO A 146 14.83 2.68 8.55
CA PRO A 146 16.13 2.30 8.01
C PRO A 146 16.11 2.27 6.48
N SER A 147 17.22 2.64 5.85
CA SER A 147 17.30 2.80 4.39
C SER A 147 16.91 1.55 3.61
N PHE A 148 17.33 0.38 4.10
CA PHE A 148 16.95 -0.90 3.50
C PHE A 148 15.43 -1.15 3.60
N VAL A 149 14.82 -0.81 4.74
CA VAL A 149 13.37 -0.94 4.96
C VAL A 149 12.61 -0.03 4.01
N THR A 150 13.02 1.24 3.89
CA THR A 150 12.39 2.20 2.95
C THR A 150 12.45 1.69 1.52
N MET A 151 13.61 1.21 1.07
CA MET A 151 13.79 0.64 -0.27
C MET A 151 12.84 -0.53 -0.51
N PHE A 152 12.79 -1.48 0.41
CA PHE A 152 11.96 -2.66 0.31
C PHE A 152 10.46 -2.31 0.29
N LEU A 153 9.99 -1.48 1.24
CA LEU A 153 8.59 -1.09 1.33
C LEU A 153 8.14 -0.25 0.13
N ALA A 154 9.00 0.65 -0.34
CA ALA A 154 8.73 1.46 -1.51
C ALA A 154 8.62 0.62 -2.79
N ALA A 155 9.35 -0.48 -2.90
CA ALA A 155 9.26 -1.40 -4.02
C ALA A 155 8.04 -2.34 -3.93
N THR A 156 7.58 -2.73 -2.72
CA THR A 156 6.65 -3.87 -2.55
C THR A 156 5.33 -3.52 -1.88
N ALA A 157 5.34 -2.96 -0.68
CA ALA A 157 4.17 -2.93 0.21
C ALA A 157 2.93 -2.27 -0.40
N THR A 158 3.06 -1.04 -0.92
CA THR A 158 1.94 -0.34 -1.56
C THR A 158 1.48 -1.00 -2.85
N LYS A 159 2.39 -1.69 -3.56
CA LYS A 159 2.08 -2.41 -4.82
C LYS A 159 1.27 -3.67 -4.56
N VAL A 160 1.61 -4.41 -3.52
CA VAL A 160 0.86 -5.60 -3.11
C VAL A 160 -0.55 -5.22 -2.65
N ALA A 161 -0.69 -4.11 -1.91
CA ALA A 161 -2.01 -3.60 -1.51
C ALA A 161 -2.84 -3.15 -2.74
N LEU A 162 -2.21 -2.46 -3.70
CA LEU A 162 -2.88 -2.05 -4.94
C LEU A 162 -3.23 -3.26 -5.83
N TYR A 163 -2.36 -4.27 -5.89
CA TYR A 163 -2.65 -5.53 -6.56
C TYR A 163 -3.87 -6.23 -5.93
N ALA A 164 -3.94 -6.29 -4.60
CA ALA A 164 -5.10 -6.84 -3.91
C ALA A 164 -6.38 -6.05 -4.24
N LEU A 165 -6.31 -4.71 -4.29
CA LEU A 165 -7.42 -3.87 -4.71
C LEU A 165 -7.87 -4.19 -6.15
N ILE A 166 -6.94 -4.28 -7.08
CA ILE A 166 -7.23 -4.63 -8.50
C ILE A 166 -7.89 -6.00 -8.58
N ARG A 167 -7.40 -6.99 -7.81
CA ARG A 167 -8.04 -8.32 -7.75
C ARG A 167 -9.49 -8.23 -7.29
N TRP A 168 -9.79 -7.47 -6.24
CA TRP A 168 -11.16 -7.26 -5.80
C TRP A 168 -12.02 -6.59 -6.87
N LEU A 169 -11.51 -5.53 -7.50
CA LEU A 169 -12.26 -4.73 -8.47
C LEU A 169 -12.59 -5.47 -9.78
N PHE A 170 -11.67 -6.31 -10.28
CA PHE A 170 -11.79 -6.90 -11.62
C PHE A 170 -11.95 -8.42 -11.63
N THR A 171 -11.60 -9.13 -10.55
CA THR A 171 -11.72 -10.58 -10.49
C THR A 171 -12.94 -11.01 -9.67
N ILE A 172 -13.30 -10.26 -8.63
CA ILE A 172 -14.38 -10.63 -7.69
C ILE A 172 -15.63 -9.79 -7.96
N PHE A 173 -15.49 -8.47 -8.03
CA PHE A 173 -16.51 -7.55 -8.50
C PHE A 173 -16.40 -7.37 -10.04
N ASN A 174 -17.39 -6.72 -10.63
CA ASN A 174 -17.36 -6.37 -12.05
C ASN A 174 -17.52 -4.86 -12.20
N PRO A 175 -16.57 -4.15 -12.87
CA PRO A 175 -16.66 -2.71 -13.09
C PRO A 175 -17.86 -2.26 -13.95
N GLU A 176 -18.53 -3.19 -14.65
CA GLU A 176 -19.70 -2.91 -15.46
C GLU A 176 -20.99 -2.77 -14.64
N TYR A 177 -20.99 -3.18 -13.36
CA TYR A 177 -22.16 -3.00 -12.51
C TYR A 177 -22.39 -1.52 -12.19
N PRO A 178 -23.64 -1.04 -12.14
CA PRO A 178 -23.93 0.39 -12.02
C PRO A 178 -23.34 1.08 -10.80
N PHE A 179 -23.29 0.38 -9.66
CA PHE A 179 -22.71 0.92 -8.43
C PHE A 179 -21.19 1.03 -8.52
N GLU A 180 -20.52 -0.02 -8.98
CA GLU A 180 -19.08 -0.10 -9.17
C GLU A 180 -18.64 0.93 -10.23
N GLN A 181 -19.36 1.02 -11.35
CA GLN A 181 -19.09 2.02 -12.40
C GLN A 181 -19.18 3.45 -11.87
N ALA A 182 -20.14 3.76 -11.01
CA ALA A 182 -20.22 5.05 -10.35
C ALA A 182 -19.00 5.34 -9.48
N ILE A 183 -18.51 4.34 -8.71
CA ILE A 183 -17.28 4.47 -7.90
C ILE A 183 -16.05 4.71 -8.78
N PHE A 184 -15.91 4.00 -9.89
CA PHE A 184 -14.80 4.22 -10.83
C PHE A 184 -14.79 5.65 -11.38
N THR A 185 -15.94 6.14 -11.82
CA THR A 185 -16.07 7.46 -12.46
C THR A 185 -16.04 8.61 -11.46
N PHE A 186 -16.78 8.51 -10.35
CA PHE A 186 -17.00 9.64 -9.44
C PHE A 186 -16.09 9.63 -8.21
N VAL A 187 -15.41 8.51 -7.92
CA VAL A 187 -14.49 8.40 -6.79
C VAL A 187 -13.06 8.19 -7.26
N PHE A 188 -12.77 7.10 -7.98
CA PHE A 188 -11.39 6.78 -8.34
C PHE A 188 -10.77 7.77 -9.32
N ALA A 189 -11.47 8.18 -10.37
CA ALA A 189 -10.92 9.13 -11.35
C ALA A 189 -10.57 10.48 -10.71
N PRO A 190 -11.48 11.18 -9.99
CA PRO A 190 -11.12 12.46 -9.35
C PRO A 190 -10.08 12.31 -8.23
N LEU A 191 -10.10 11.21 -7.44
CA LEU A 191 -9.08 10.97 -6.41
C LEU A 191 -7.71 10.70 -7.04
N GLY A 192 -7.66 9.97 -8.17
CA GLY A 192 -6.44 9.74 -8.94
C GLY A 192 -5.84 11.06 -9.44
N ILE A 193 -6.65 11.91 -10.07
CA ILE A 193 -6.23 13.24 -10.55
C ILE A 193 -5.76 14.11 -9.38
N ALA A 194 -6.52 14.17 -8.30
CA ALA A 194 -6.16 14.93 -7.10
C ALA A 194 -4.82 14.45 -6.51
N ALA A 195 -4.60 13.13 -6.42
CA ALA A 195 -3.33 12.55 -5.98
C ALA A 195 -2.16 13.01 -6.85
N MET A 196 -2.33 12.96 -8.17
CA MET A 196 -1.30 13.38 -9.13
C MET A 196 -0.89 14.83 -8.93
N VAL A 197 -1.87 15.73 -8.81
CA VAL A 197 -1.63 17.17 -8.68
C VAL A 197 -1.10 17.51 -7.28
N PHE A 198 -1.85 17.19 -6.22
CA PHE A 198 -1.51 17.62 -4.87
C PHE A 198 -0.24 16.97 -4.33
N CYS A 199 -0.02 15.67 -4.57
CA CYS A 199 1.18 15.02 -4.06
C CYS A 199 2.43 15.37 -4.87
N SER A 200 2.32 15.64 -6.17
CA SER A 200 3.44 16.19 -6.94
C SER A 200 3.82 17.58 -6.44
N PHE A 201 2.82 18.44 -6.18
CA PHE A 201 3.07 19.76 -5.61
C PHE A 201 3.73 19.66 -4.23
N GLN A 202 3.22 18.79 -3.34
CA GLN A 202 3.83 18.57 -2.04
C GLN A 202 5.26 18.02 -2.13
N ALA A 203 5.56 17.17 -3.12
CA ALA A 203 6.89 16.63 -3.34
C ALA A 203 7.93 17.73 -3.63
N VAL A 204 7.57 18.72 -4.45
CA VAL A 204 8.48 19.82 -4.84
C VAL A 204 8.92 20.67 -3.62
N PHE A 205 8.08 20.81 -2.61
CA PHE A 205 8.38 21.62 -1.41
C PHE A 205 9.08 20.83 -0.28
N GLN A 206 9.38 19.54 -0.50
CA GLN A 206 10.12 18.78 0.51
C GLN A 206 11.61 19.13 0.48
N THR A 207 12.19 19.25 1.65
CA THR A 207 13.65 19.46 1.83
C THR A 207 14.40 18.14 2.01
N ASP A 208 13.72 17.09 2.39
CA ASP A 208 14.26 15.73 2.55
C ASP A 208 13.92 14.88 1.33
N VAL A 209 14.98 14.28 0.70
CA VAL A 209 14.85 13.49 -0.53
C VAL A 209 13.97 12.24 -0.34
N ARG A 210 14.02 11.60 0.83
CA ARG A 210 13.20 10.41 1.10
C ARG A 210 11.71 10.78 1.16
N ARG A 211 11.39 11.90 1.81
CA ARG A 211 10.01 12.40 1.89
C ARG A 211 9.53 12.90 0.52
N MET A 212 10.37 13.56 -0.24
CA MET A 212 10.09 13.96 -1.62
C MET A 212 9.70 12.74 -2.48
N LEU A 213 10.50 11.68 -2.43
CA LEU A 213 10.22 10.44 -3.16
C LEU A 213 8.99 9.71 -2.62
N ALA A 214 8.67 9.84 -1.34
CA ALA A 214 7.46 9.28 -0.76
C ALA A 214 6.19 9.96 -1.31
N TYR A 215 6.13 11.30 -1.33
CA TYR A 215 5.03 12.04 -1.98
C TYR A 215 4.94 11.74 -3.47
N SER A 216 6.08 11.68 -4.15
CA SER A 216 6.13 11.21 -5.55
C SER A 216 5.55 9.80 -5.71
N SER A 217 5.72 8.90 -4.72
CA SER A 217 5.12 7.55 -4.77
C SER A 217 3.61 7.61 -4.69
N VAL A 218 3.04 8.49 -3.85
CA VAL A 218 1.57 8.68 -3.77
C VAL A 218 1.01 9.25 -5.08
N ALA A 219 1.71 10.22 -5.69
CA ALA A 219 1.32 10.72 -7.01
C ALA A 219 1.29 9.61 -8.06
N GLN A 220 2.27 8.69 -8.03
CA GLN A 220 2.29 7.54 -8.95
C GLN A 220 1.17 6.53 -8.68
N VAL A 221 0.78 6.32 -7.42
CA VAL A 221 -0.45 5.55 -7.11
C VAL A 221 -1.66 6.24 -7.75
N GLY A 222 -1.72 7.57 -7.75
CA GLY A 222 -2.74 8.33 -8.45
C GLY A 222 -2.83 8.02 -9.95
N TYR A 223 -1.68 7.93 -10.66
CA TYR A 223 -1.64 7.52 -12.07
C TYR A 223 -2.21 6.11 -12.27
N MET A 224 -1.87 5.16 -11.39
CA MET A 224 -2.37 3.79 -11.47
C MET A 224 -3.88 3.74 -11.25
N ILE A 225 -4.39 4.45 -10.23
CA ILE A 225 -5.82 4.54 -9.93
C ILE A 225 -6.59 5.20 -11.09
N LEU A 226 -6.05 6.26 -11.69
CA LEU A 226 -6.65 6.89 -12.86
C LEU A 226 -6.72 5.90 -14.04
N GLY A 227 -5.64 5.18 -14.34
CA GLY A 227 -5.64 4.13 -15.37
C GLY A 227 -6.70 3.06 -15.13
N ILE A 228 -6.79 2.57 -13.89
CA ILE A 228 -7.78 1.57 -13.46
C ILE A 228 -9.21 2.13 -13.58
N SER A 229 -9.42 3.41 -13.23
CA SER A 229 -10.75 4.04 -13.23
C SER A 229 -11.40 4.14 -14.61
N ILE A 230 -10.61 4.06 -15.68
CA ILE A 230 -11.14 4.02 -17.06
C ILE A 230 -11.89 2.72 -17.33
N ALA A 231 -11.65 1.65 -16.55
CA ALA A 231 -12.30 0.34 -16.63
C ALA A 231 -12.24 -0.32 -18.02
N THR A 232 -11.27 0.07 -18.85
CA THR A 232 -11.01 -0.54 -20.15
C THR A 232 -9.78 -1.46 -20.10
N THR A 233 -9.68 -2.45 -20.99
CA THR A 233 -8.49 -3.31 -21.08
C THR A 233 -7.20 -2.51 -21.22
N ALA A 234 -7.20 -1.44 -22.02
CA ALA A 234 -6.04 -0.56 -22.17
C ALA A 234 -5.69 0.18 -20.89
N GLY A 235 -6.68 0.73 -20.18
CA GLY A 235 -6.50 1.45 -18.91
C GLY A 235 -5.95 0.53 -17.81
N VAL A 236 -6.54 -0.65 -17.63
CA VAL A 236 -6.08 -1.64 -16.64
C VAL A 236 -4.67 -2.14 -16.97
N THR A 237 -4.39 -2.44 -18.25
CA THR A 237 -3.06 -2.86 -18.70
C THR A 237 -2.02 -1.76 -18.43
N ALA A 238 -2.33 -0.50 -18.73
CA ALA A 238 -1.46 0.63 -18.44
C ALA A 238 -1.20 0.77 -16.92
N GLY A 239 -2.24 0.64 -16.10
CA GLY A 239 -2.13 0.66 -14.63
C GLY A 239 -1.23 -0.44 -14.09
N LEU A 240 -1.38 -1.68 -14.57
CA LEU A 240 -0.57 -2.83 -14.17
C LEU A 240 0.89 -2.71 -14.62
N LEU A 241 1.14 -2.30 -15.87
CA LEU A 241 2.49 -2.04 -16.36
C LEU A 241 3.17 -0.93 -15.55
N HIS A 242 2.42 0.13 -15.24
CA HIS A 242 2.95 1.22 -14.42
C HIS A 242 3.23 0.77 -12.98
N LEU A 243 2.41 -0.10 -12.40
CA LEU A 243 2.64 -0.69 -11.07
C LEU A 243 3.99 -1.43 -11.04
N PHE A 244 4.26 -2.27 -12.04
CA PHE A 244 5.52 -3.00 -12.15
C PHE A 244 6.71 -2.07 -12.33
N ASN A 245 6.65 -1.15 -13.30
CA ASN A 245 7.71 -0.18 -13.57
C ASN A 245 7.98 0.69 -12.34
N HIS A 246 6.95 1.16 -11.66
CA HIS A 246 7.09 1.98 -10.46
C HIS A 246 7.74 1.21 -9.30
N ALA A 247 7.46 -0.10 -9.15
CA ALA A 247 8.13 -0.93 -8.15
C ALA A 247 9.65 -0.95 -8.38
N LEU A 248 10.08 -1.17 -9.62
CA LEU A 248 11.50 -1.18 -10.01
C LEU A 248 12.14 0.21 -9.82
N MET A 249 11.51 1.26 -10.33
CA MET A 249 12.02 2.64 -10.22
C MET A 249 12.20 3.07 -8.76
N LYS A 250 11.20 2.83 -7.90
CA LYS A 250 11.30 3.23 -6.49
C LYS A 250 12.30 2.39 -5.72
N GLY A 251 12.39 1.10 -6.01
CA GLY A 251 13.45 0.25 -5.46
C GLY A 251 14.83 0.79 -5.79
N ALA A 252 15.10 1.09 -7.05
CA ALA A 252 16.38 1.63 -7.51
C ALA A 252 16.68 3.02 -6.92
N LEU A 253 15.71 3.95 -6.91
CA LEU A 253 15.90 5.30 -6.35
C LEU A 253 16.20 5.27 -4.85
N PHE A 254 15.44 4.51 -4.06
CA PHE A 254 15.71 4.42 -2.63
C PHE A 254 17.00 3.66 -2.32
N MET A 255 17.42 2.71 -3.18
CA MET A 255 18.71 2.04 -3.08
C MET A 255 19.87 3.04 -3.32
N ALA A 256 19.76 3.90 -4.34
CA ALA A 256 20.73 4.94 -4.61
C ALA A 256 20.85 5.93 -3.43
N ILE A 257 19.70 6.37 -2.87
CA ILE A 257 19.71 7.24 -1.69
C ILE A 257 20.32 6.52 -0.47
N ALA A 258 20.06 5.23 -0.29
CA ALA A 258 20.70 4.47 0.78
C ALA A 258 22.24 4.49 0.67
N GLY A 259 22.77 4.37 -0.55
CA GLY A 259 24.21 4.53 -0.83
C GLY A 259 24.74 5.94 -0.53
N ILE A 260 23.99 6.98 -0.92
CA ILE A 260 24.33 8.38 -0.60
C ILE A 260 24.36 8.59 0.91
N CYS A 261 23.34 8.14 1.64
CA CYS A 261 23.26 8.29 3.09
C CYS A 261 24.41 7.61 3.84
N LEU A 262 24.91 6.48 3.35
CA LEU A 262 26.08 5.81 3.92
C LEU A 262 27.35 6.67 3.82
N ASN A 263 27.54 7.36 2.70
CA ASN A 263 28.76 8.12 2.44
C ASN A 263 28.71 9.55 2.97
N TYR A 264 27.58 10.24 2.84
CA TYR A 264 27.43 11.68 3.14
C TYR A 264 26.66 11.98 4.42
N LYS A 265 26.10 10.97 5.10
CA LYS A 265 25.37 11.08 6.37
C LYS A 265 24.19 12.08 6.38
N GLY A 266 23.68 12.48 5.20
CA GLY A 266 22.57 13.42 5.04
C GLY A 266 21.54 12.95 4.02
N THR A 267 20.30 13.48 4.16
CA THR A 267 19.18 13.28 3.22
C THR A 267 18.60 14.61 2.74
N THR A 268 19.18 15.74 3.15
CA THR A 268 18.73 17.07 2.80
C THR A 268 19.16 17.43 1.38
N ILE A 269 18.29 18.04 0.57
CA ILE A 269 18.56 18.39 -0.83
C ILE A 269 19.69 19.45 -0.95
N ARG A 270 20.01 20.15 0.15
CA ARG A 270 21.04 21.19 0.18
C ARG A 270 22.44 20.67 0.52
N ASP A 271 22.55 19.42 0.95
CA ASP A 271 23.79 18.74 1.27
C ASP A 271 24.31 17.96 0.04
#